data_1e87e3f12e1e04dd3b3d28c9b8527b32
#
_entry.id   1e87e3f12e1e04dd3b3d28c9b8527b32
#
_cell.length_a   1.000
_cell.length_b   1.000
_cell.length_c   1.000
_cell.angle_alpha   90.00
_cell.angle_beta   90.00
_cell.angle_gamma   90.00
#
_symmetry.space_group_name_H-M   'P 1'
#
loop_
_entity.id
_entity.type
_entity.pdbx_description
1 polymer ?
#
loop_
_entity_poly.entity_id
_entity_poly.type
_entity_poly.pdbx_seq_one_letter_code
_entity_poly.pdbx_strand_id
1 'polypeptide(L)'
;VSRQEYDEGEPKDVTVSDSDLLGQRFETYREHLRAVALRMLGSSHQADDAVQEAWLRLSRADADAVDNLGGWLTTVVARVCLDMLRARATKREVPSSAAPDPVAVNSPEEEAVLGDSIGLALLVVLDTLAPAERMAFVLHDMFAVPFEEIAPIVGRTPAAARQLASRARRRVQSDPAVPDPSAATQRKVVAAFLAASREGDFAGLLRLLDPQVVMCADPTVVGFGAAAEVRGPDGVAQTFAGRAQGARLTFVDGLAGAVWSVGGRPRVVFDFTVRGGLVVGIEMLGDPETLEVLDLERCMD
;
A
#
# COMPACT_ATOMS: atom_id res chain seq x y z
N VAL A 1 -70.67 22.48 39.82
CA VAL A 1 -69.26 22.29 40.04
C VAL A 1 -68.84 21.06 39.25
N SER A 2 -68.38 21.26 37.99
CA SER A 2 -67.89 20.18 37.13
C SER A 2 -66.39 20.01 37.31
N ARG A 3 -65.98 18.80 37.65
CA ARG A 3 -64.59 18.37 37.69
C ARG A 3 -64.17 17.98 36.26
N GLN A 4 -63.20 18.68 35.70
CA GLN A 4 -62.49 18.29 34.48
C GLN A 4 -61.42 17.27 34.87
N GLU A 5 -61.58 16.04 34.43
CA GLU A 5 -60.51 15.03 34.43
C GLU A 5 -59.48 15.40 33.35
N TYR A 6 -58.21 15.57 33.77
CA TYR A 6 -57.09 15.65 32.90
C TYR A 6 -56.67 14.22 32.56
N ASP A 7 -56.87 13.84 31.29
CA ASP A 7 -56.32 12.62 30.67
C ASP A 7 -54.78 12.79 30.59
N GLU A 8 -54.07 12.15 31.49
CA GLU A 8 -52.61 12.00 31.41
C GLU A 8 -52.31 10.97 30.31
N GLY A 9 -52.05 11.46 29.09
CA GLY A 9 -51.59 10.61 27.99
C GLY A 9 -50.30 9.91 28.38
N GLU A 10 -50.33 8.58 28.40
CA GLU A 10 -49.15 7.75 28.58
C GLU A 10 -48.05 8.13 27.58
N PRO A 11 -46.75 8.15 27.99
CA PRO A 11 -45.65 8.40 27.05
C PRO A 11 -45.66 7.26 26.02
N LYS A 12 -45.86 7.61 24.75
CA LYS A 12 -45.70 6.70 23.61
C LYS A 12 -44.30 6.15 23.66
N ASP A 13 -44.20 4.86 23.92
CA ASP A 13 -42.98 4.07 23.81
C ASP A 13 -42.48 4.23 22.37
N VAL A 14 -41.41 5.01 22.18
CA VAL A 14 -40.77 5.22 20.88
C VAL A 14 -39.99 3.94 20.61
N THR A 15 -40.61 2.99 19.99
CA THR A 15 -39.93 1.79 19.47
C THR A 15 -38.93 2.27 18.43
N VAL A 16 -37.63 2.34 18.83
CA VAL A 16 -36.52 2.60 17.92
C VAL A 16 -36.53 1.50 16.86
N SER A 17 -36.65 1.87 15.59
CA SER A 17 -36.66 0.88 14.52
C SER A 17 -35.28 0.22 14.41
N ASP A 18 -35.20 -1.04 13.94
CA ASP A 18 -33.92 -1.72 13.68
C ASP A 18 -33.02 -0.88 12.75
N SER A 19 -33.62 -0.12 11.84
CA SER A 19 -32.93 0.82 10.96
C SER A 19 -32.28 1.98 11.72
N ASP A 20 -32.95 2.51 12.76
CA ASP A 20 -32.42 3.61 13.58
C ASP A 20 -31.24 3.12 14.44
N LEU A 21 -31.35 1.91 14.99
CA LEU A 21 -30.27 1.27 15.75
C LEU A 21 -29.04 1.02 14.86
N LEU A 22 -29.25 0.54 13.63
CA LEU A 22 -28.17 0.33 12.67
C LEU A 22 -27.51 1.66 12.27
N GLY A 23 -28.31 2.71 12.07
CA GLY A 23 -27.81 4.07 11.81
C GLY A 23 -26.94 4.58 12.94
N GLN A 24 -27.38 4.46 14.20
CA GLN A 24 -26.60 4.87 15.37
C GLN A 24 -25.28 4.08 15.47
N ARG A 25 -25.30 2.78 15.23
CA ARG A 25 -24.09 1.94 15.22
C ARG A 25 -23.12 2.40 14.12
N PHE A 26 -23.59 2.71 12.93
CA PHE A 26 -22.77 3.21 11.84
C PHE A 26 -22.13 4.58 12.15
N GLU A 27 -22.90 5.51 12.75
CA GLU A 27 -22.40 6.85 13.12
C GLU A 27 -21.21 6.77 14.07
N THR A 28 -21.10 5.75 14.93
CA THR A 28 -19.93 5.57 15.82
C THR A 28 -18.62 5.33 15.04
N TYR A 29 -18.71 4.81 13.81
CA TYR A 29 -17.57 4.52 12.95
C TYR A 29 -17.35 5.56 11.85
N ARG A 30 -18.33 6.44 11.58
CA ARG A 30 -18.31 7.37 10.43
C ARG A 30 -17.02 8.20 10.35
N GLU A 31 -16.58 8.77 11.46
CA GLU A 31 -15.38 9.62 11.50
C GLU A 31 -14.12 8.80 11.17
N HIS A 32 -13.98 7.62 11.74
CA HIS A 32 -12.90 6.69 11.43
C HIS A 32 -12.88 6.30 9.95
N LEU A 33 -14.02 5.90 9.40
CA LEU A 33 -14.16 5.50 8.00
C LEU A 33 -13.83 6.66 7.04
N ARG A 34 -14.28 7.88 7.39
CA ARG A 34 -13.95 9.09 6.65
C ARG A 34 -12.46 9.40 6.68
N ALA A 35 -11.81 9.22 7.83
CA ALA A 35 -10.37 9.40 7.96
C ALA A 35 -9.58 8.40 7.10
N VAL A 36 -9.99 7.13 7.05
CA VAL A 36 -9.41 6.10 6.15
C VAL A 36 -9.59 6.53 4.69
N ALA A 37 -10.82 6.84 4.28
CA ALA A 37 -11.13 7.21 2.91
C ALA A 37 -10.40 8.48 2.45
N LEU A 38 -10.28 9.50 3.30
CA LEU A 38 -9.58 10.75 3.01
C LEU A 38 -8.08 10.50 2.73
N ARG A 39 -7.42 9.66 3.54
CA ARG A 39 -6.01 9.29 3.31
C ARG A 39 -5.82 8.46 2.06
N MET A 40 -6.83 7.66 1.71
CA MET A 40 -6.82 6.86 0.48
C MET A 40 -7.05 7.69 -0.78
N LEU A 41 -7.99 8.62 -0.76
CA LEU A 41 -8.48 9.31 -1.97
C LEU A 41 -7.92 10.74 -2.13
N GLY A 42 -7.47 11.36 -1.04
CA GLY A 42 -6.94 12.72 -1.03
C GLY A 42 -8.01 13.81 -1.29
N SER A 43 -9.30 13.46 -1.25
CA SER A 43 -10.41 14.36 -1.50
C SER A 43 -11.52 14.10 -0.50
N SER A 44 -11.96 15.16 0.18
CA SER A 44 -13.04 15.12 1.18
C SER A 44 -14.36 14.64 0.57
N HIS A 45 -14.74 15.21 -0.58
CA HIS A 45 -15.96 14.82 -1.29
C HIS A 45 -15.97 13.32 -1.63
N GLN A 46 -14.86 12.80 -2.16
CA GLN A 46 -14.77 11.38 -2.51
C GLN A 46 -14.69 10.48 -1.28
N ALA A 47 -14.13 10.99 -0.17
CA ALA A 47 -14.16 10.27 1.10
C ALA A 47 -15.59 10.12 1.61
N ASP A 48 -16.38 11.19 1.52
CA ASP A 48 -17.80 11.17 1.90
C ASP A 48 -18.61 10.24 0.99
N ASP A 49 -18.36 10.23 -0.33
CA ASP A 49 -18.97 9.29 -1.28
C ASP A 49 -18.64 7.83 -0.92
N ALA A 50 -17.36 7.52 -0.56
CA ALA A 50 -16.96 6.18 -0.17
C ALA A 50 -17.62 5.72 1.13
N VAL A 51 -17.78 6.62 2.10
CA VAL A 51 -18.48 6.34 3.36
C VAL A 51 -19.97 6.12 3.13
N GLN A 52 -20.60 6.92 2.25
CA GLN A 52 -21.98 6.76 1.87
C GLN A 52 -22.23 5.41 1.16
N GLU A 53 -21.36 5.01 0.25
CA GLU A 53 -21.44 3.70 -0.41
C GLU A 53 -21.32 2.55 0.61
N ALA A 54 -20.46 2.70 1.62
CA ALA A 54 -20.35 1.72 2.70
C ALA A 54 -21.64 1.61 3.52
N TRP A 55 -22.31 2.72 3.79
CA TRP A 55 -23.62 2.73 4.42
C TRP A 55 -24.67 1.99 3.59
N LEU A 56 -24.72 2.26 2.29
CA LEU A 56 -25.65 1.58 1.38
C LEU A 56 -25.40 0.07 1.30
N ARG A 57 -24.16 -0.37 1.46
CA ARG A 57 -23.84 -1.81 1.53
C ARG A 57 -24.24 -2.42 2.87
N LEU A 58 -24.03 -1.69 3.97
CA LEU A 58 -24.45 -2.13 5.29
C LEU A 58 -25.97 -2.29 5.38
N SER A 59 -26.73 -1.32 4.85
CA SER A 59 -28.19 -1.35 4.89
C SER A 59 -28.82 -2.51 4.09
N ARG A 60 -28.03 -3.19 3.24
CA ARG A 60 -28.44 -4.37 2.46
C ARG A 60 -27.88 -5.69 3.01
N ALA A 61 -26.93 -5.60 3.93
CA ALA A 61 -26.30 -6.74 4.57
C ALA A 61 -27.08 -7.13 5.85
N ASP A 62 -26.95 -8.38 6.25
CA ASP A 62 -27.39 -8.81 7.57
C ASP A 62 -26.35 -8.36 8.61
N ALA A 63 -26.59 -7.18 9.19
CA ALA A 63 -25.66 -6.55 10.12
C ALA A 63 -25.48 -7.33 11.43
N ASP A 64 -26.45 -8.15 11.80
CA ASP A 64 -26.41 -8.96 13.02
C ASP A 64 -25.56 -10.22 12.84
N ALA A 65 -25.30 -10.63 11.60
CA ALA A 65 -24.37 -11.71 11.26
C ALA A 65 -22.91 -11.28 11.27
N VAL A 66 -22.60 -9.99 11.52
CA VAL A 66 -21.23 -9.44 11.49
C VAL A 66 -20.68 -9.30 12.90
N ASP A 67 -19.77 -10.21 13.29
CA ASP A 67 -19.14 -10.21 14.63
C ASP A 67 -18.32 -8.94 14.92
N ASN A 68 -17.62 -8.40 13.90
CA ASN A 68 -16.81 -7.18 14.00
C ASN A 68 -17.28 -6.14 12.96
N LEU A 69 -18.26 -5.33 13.32
CA LEU A 69 -18.83 -4.32 12.43
C LEU A 69 -17.79 -3.27 12.00
N GLY A 70 -16.93 -2.81 12.91
CA GLY A 70 -15.89 -1.82 12.60
C GLY A 70 -14.88 -2.34 11.57
N GLY A 71 -14.36 -3.55 11.74
CA GLY A 71 -13.45 -4.21 10.80
C GLY A 71 -14.13 -4.46 9.44
N TRP A 72 -15.38 -4.92 9.45
CA TRP A 72 -16.16 -5.12 8.22
C TRP A 72 -16.35 -3.81 7.45
N LEU A 73 -16.77 -2.74 8.13
CA LEU A 73 -16.96 -1.42 7.53
C LEU A 73 -15.64 -0.85 6.97
N THR A 74 -14.54 -0.99 7.70
CA THR A 74 -13.20 -0.59 7.23
C THR A 74 -12.83 -1.33 5.96
N THR A 75 -13.09 -2.64 5.89
CA THR A 75 -12.88 -3.46 4.70
C THR A 75 -13.73 -2.99 3.52
N VAL A 76 -15.00 -2.65 3.76
CA VAL A 76 -15.92 -2.18 2.70
C VAL A 76 -15.44 -0.84 2.15
N VAL A 77 -15.15 0.16 3.01
CA VAL A 77 -14.62 1.46 2.59
C VAL A 77 -13.30 1.31 1.84
N ALA A 78 -12.40 0.48 2.34
CA ALA A 78 -11.11 0.23 1.69
C ALA A 78 -11.28 -0.32 0.26
N ARG A 79 -12.19 -1.28 0.05
CA ARG A 79 -12.50 -1.81 -1.30
C ARG A 79 -13.07 -0.75 -2.22
N VAL A 80 -14.01 0.07 -1.73
CA VAL A 80 -14.56 1.19 -2.52
C VAL A 80 -13.46 2.15 -2.93
N CYS A 81 -12.60 2.56 -2.00
CA CYS A 81 -11.46 3.44 -2.28
C CYS A 81 -10.50 2.83 -3.30
N LEU A 82 -10.19 1.53 -3.19
CA LEU A 82 -9.31 0.85 -4.13
C LEU A 82 -9.88 0.83 -5.55
N ASP A 83 -11.17 0.56 -5.69
CA ASP A 83 -11.86 0.57 -6.98
C ASP A 83 -11.84 1.98 -7.60
N MET A 84 -12.08 3.03 -6.80
CA MET A 84 -12.00 4.42 -7.25
C MET A 84 -10.58 4.79 -7.72
N LEU A 85 -9.53 4.37 -6.98
CA LEU A 85 -8.14 4.62 -7.36
C LEU A 85 -7.75 3.89 -8.64
N ARG A 86 -8.17 2.63 -8.81
CA ARG A 86 -7.93 1.85 -10.05
C ARG A 86 -8.62 2.49 -11.25
N ALA A 87 -9.86 2.92 -11.10
CA ALA A 87 -10.61 3.62 -12.15
C ALA A 87 -9.92 4.94 -12.56
N ARG A 88 -9.31 5.67 -11.62
CA ARG A 88 -8.52 6.88 -11.94
C ARG A 88 -7.23 6.54 -12.69
N ALA A 89 -6.50 5.49 -12.26
CA ALA A 89 -5.28 5.05 -12.92
C ALA A 89 -5.56 4.72 -14.39
N THR A 90 -6.59 3.91 -14.67
CA THR A 90 -6.99 3.53 -16.03
C THR A 90 -7.40 4.75 -16.88
N LYS A 91 -8.07 5.75 -16.29
CA LYS A 91 -8.43 6.99 -17.03
C LYS A 91 -7.21 7.85 -17.39
N ARG A 92 -6.15 7.85 -16.56
CA ARG A 92 -4.90 8.56 -16.86
C ARG A 92 -4.07 7.91 -17.98
N GLU A 93 -4.19 6.60 -18.18
CA GLU A 93 -3.50 5.85 -19.25
C GLU A 93 -4.14 6.04 -20.63
N VAL A 94 -5.41 6.47 -20.72
CA VAL A 94 -6.04 6.82 -21.99
C VAL A 94 -5.63 8.25 -22.34
N PRO A 95 -4.96 8.49 -23.49
CA PRO A 95 -4.59 9.84 -23.93
C PRO A 95 -5.87 10.66 -24.17
N SER A 96 -6.31 11.39 -23.18
CA SER A 96 -7.39 12.37 -23.31
C SER A 96 -6.75 13.69 -23.68
N SER A 97 -7.18 14.29 -24.77
CA SER A 97 -6.80 15.65 -25.20
C SER A 97 -7.37 16.76 -24.29
N ALA A 98 -8.03 16.38 -23.20
CA ALA A 98 -8.46 17.29 -22.16
C ALA A 98 -7.33 17.41 -21.11
N ALA A 99 -6.94 18.65 -20.80
CA ALA A 99 -6.02 18.94 -19.71
C ALA A 99 -6.49 18.24 -18.42
N PRO A 100 -5.57 17.69 -17.60
CA PRO A 100 -5.97 17.13 -16.33
C PRO A 100 -6.70 18.20 -15.53
N ASP A 101 -7.87 17.84 -14.99
CA ASP A 101 -8.54 18.69 -14.01
C ASP A 101 -7.51 19.05 -12.92
N PRO A 102 -7.34 20.34 -12.61
CA PRO A 102 -6.47 20.72 -11.51
C PRO A 102 -6.96 19.96 -10.27
N VAL A 103 -6.04 19.35 -9.55
CA VAL A 103 -6.28 18.79 -8.21
C VAL A 103 -7.11 19.86 -7.49
N ALA A 104 -8.36 19.54 -7.15
CA ALA A 104 -9.26 20.49 -6.53
C ALA A 104 -8.53 21.07 -5.31
N VAL A 105 -8.24 22.36 -5.38
CA VAL A 105 -7.66 23.09 -4.26
C VAL A 105 -8.67 22.94 -3.13
N ASN A 106 -8.28 22.25 -2.08
CA ASN A 106 -9.11 22.01 -0.91
C ASN A 106 -9.67 23.35 -0.42
N SER A 107 -10.94 23.39 -0.06
CA SER A 107 -11.50 24.59 0.56
C SER A 107 -10.78 24.85 1.90
N PRO A 108 -10.75 26.11 2.40
CA PRO A 108 -10.15 26.42 3.71
C PRO A 108 -10.71 25.58 4.87
N GLU A 109 -11.94 25.06 4.71
CA GLU A 109 -12.59 24.17 5.66
C GLU A 109 -12.00 22.75 5.59
N GLU A 110 -11.58 22.29 4.41
CA GLU A 110 -10.86 21.01 4.23
C GLU A 110 -9.44 21.08 4.82
N GLU A 111 -8.77 22.22 4.72
CA GLU A 111 -7.47 22.46 5.38
C GLU A 111 -7.59 22.45 6.91
N ALA A 112 -8.70 22.94 7.48
CA ALA A 112 -8.95 22.90 8.92
C ALA A 112 -9.18 21.47 9.44
N VAL A 113 -9.77 20.58 8.64
CA VAL A 113 -9.96 19.16 8.97
C VAL A 113 -8.65 18.36 8.81
N LEU A 114 -7.76 18.78 7.92
CA LEU A 114 -6.41 18.23 7.76
C LEU A 114 -5.41 18.73 8.82
N GLY A 115 -5.78 19.69 9.61
CA GLY A 115 -5.27 20.18 10.90
C GLY A 115 -3.76 20.32 11.10
N ASP A 116 -2.94 19.96 10.13
CA ASP A 116 -1.48 20.06 10.18
C ASP A 116 -0.89 20.09 8.78
N SER A 117 0.05 20.99 8.51
CA SER A 117 0.85 21.05 7.27
C SER A 117 1.52 19.69 6.90
N ILE A 118 1.73 18.83 7.88
CA ILE A 118 2.23 17.45 7.73
C ILE A 118 1.20 16.58 6.99
N GLY A 119 -0.11 16.79 7.21
CA GLY A 119 -1.17 16.02 6.55
C GLY A 119 -1.20 16.25 5.03
N LEU A 120 -1.03 17.50 4.58
CA LEU A 120 -1.04 17.84 3.16
C LEU A 120 0.19 17.29 2.43
N ALA A 121 1.37 17.43 3.03
CA ALA A 121 2.61 16.87 2.48
C ALA A 121 2.54 15.34 2.35
N LEU A 122 1.96 14.67 3.35
CA LEU A 122 1.76 13.23 3.29
C LEU A 122 0.80 12.82 2.16
N LEU A 123 -0.29 13.55 1.93
CA LEU A 123 -1.22 13.25 0.83
C LEU A 123 -0.54 13.35 -0.54
N VAL A 124 0.33 14.37 -0.74
CA VAL A 124 1.11 14.50 -1.99
C VAL A 124 2.01 13.28 -2.20
N VAL A 125 2.69 12.81 -1.14
CA VAL A 125 3.53 11.62 -1.23
C VAL A 125 2.69 10.36 -1.49
N LEU A 126 1.55 10.22 -0.80
CA LEU A 126 0.64 9.09 -1.01
C LEU A 126 0.10 9.03 -2.47
N ASP A 127 -0.03 10.17 -3.15
CA ASP A 127 -0.46 10.22 -4.56
C ASP A 127 0.57 9.65 -5.54
N THR A 128 1.82 9.51 -5.12
CA THR A 128 2.87 8.87 -5.94
C THR A 128 2.86 7.34 -5.84
N LEU A 129 2.12 6.77 -4.87
CA LEU A 129 2.05 5.33 -4.66
C LEU A 129 1.06 4.66 -5.62
N ALA A 130 1.37 3.43 -6.02
CA ALA A 130 0.40 2.59 -6.70
C ALA A 130 -0.81 2.31 -5.78
N PRO A 131 -2.03 2.13 -6.32
CA PRO A 131 -3.24 1.95 -5.51
C PRO A 131 -3.13 0.88 -4.43
N ALA A 132 -2.54 -0.28 -4.74
CA ALA A 132 -2.37 -1.38 -3.79
C ALA A 132 -1.29 -1.06 -2.71
N GLU A 133 -0.21 -0.36 -3.06
CA GLU A 133 0.82 0.09 -2.12
C GLU A 133 0.25 1.11 -1.13
N ARG A 134 -0.50 2.11 -1.64
CA ARG A 134 -1.20 3.10 -0.82
C ARG A 134 -2.16 2.41 0.15
N MET A 135 -2.95 1.44 -0.35
CA MET A 135 -3.88 0.67 0.48
C MET A 135 -3.17 -0.04 1.63
N ALA A 136 -2.13 -0.81 1.31
CA ALA A 136 -1.41 -1.59 2.32
C ALA A 136 -0.75 -0.70 3.37
N PHE A 137 -0.15 0.42 2.95
CA PHE A 137 0.49 1.39 3.84
C PHE A 137 -0.53 2.10 4.73
N VAL A 138 -1.58 2.68 4.14
CA VAL A 138 -2.57 3.44 4.90
C VAL A 138 -3.25 2.54 5.93
N LEU A 139 -3.76 1.38 5.54
CA LEU A 139 -4.46 0.49 6.46
C LEU A 139 -3.56 -0.04 7.57
N HIS A 140 -2.33 -0.47 7.24
CA HIS A 140 -1.44 -1.04 8.25
C HIS A 140 -0.75 0.02 9.11
N ASP A 141 -0.04 0.98 8.48
CA ASP A 141 0.84 1.90 9.21
C ASP A 141 0.09 3.05 9.89
N MET A 142 -1.08 3.43 9.38
CA MET A 142 -1.87 4.54 9.93
C MET A 142 -3.07 4.08 10.75
N PHE A 143 -3.64 2.89 10.45
CA PHE A 143 -4.83 2.38 11.11
C PHE A 143 -4.65 1.02 11.78
N ALA A 144 -3.43 0.50 11.80
CA ALA A 144 -3.03 -0.75 12.49
C ALA A 144 -3.86 -1.99 12.08
N VAL A 145 -4.39 -2.01 10.85
CA VAL A 145 -5.11 -3.17 10.32
C VAL A 145 -4.11 -4.30 10.05
N PRO A 146 -4.37 -5.54 10.50
CA PRO A 146 -3.49 -6.69 10.25
C PRO A 146 -3.36 -7.01 8.75
N PHE A 147 -2.19 -7.52 8.32
CA PHE A 147 -1.99 -7.89 6.91
C PHE A 147 -2.92 -9.02 6.45
N GLU A 148 -3.34 -9.88 7.36
CA GLU A 148 -4.31 -10.95 7.14
C GLU A 148 -5.67 -10.40 6.67
N GLU A 149 -6.06 -9.22 7.16
CA GLU A 149 -7.29 -8.52 6.75
C GLU A 149 -7.07 -7.66 5.49
N ILE A 150 -5.87 -7.10 5.31
CA ILE A 150 -5.52 -6.28 4.12
C ILE A 150 -5.39 -7.14 2.87
N ALA A 151 -4.79 -8.33 2.99
CA ALA A 151 -4.51 -9.23 1.89
C ALA A 151 -5.72 -9.49 0.97
N PRO A 152 -6.90 -9.89 1.49
CA PRO A 152 -8.09 -10.11 0.66
C PRO A 152 -8.66 -8.82 0.05
N ILE A 153 -8.34 -7.64 0.60
CA ILE A 153 -8.76 -6.34 0.04
C ILE A 153 -7.97 -6.04 -1.22
N VAL A 154 -6.64 -6.21 -1.17
CA VAL A 154 -5.75 -5.92 -2.30
C VAL A 154 -5.68 -7.08 -3.31
N GLY A 155 -6.28 -8.24 -2.97
CA GLY A 155 -6.27 -9.46 -3.79
C GLY A 155 -4.88 -10.13 -3.80
N ARG A 156 -4.22 -10.16 -2.63
CA ARG A 156 -2.86 -10.68 -2.43
C ARG A 156 -2.81 -11.59 -1.20
N THR A 157 -1.64 -12.23 -0.98
CA THR A 157 -1.35 -12.93 0.27
C THR A 157 -0.95 -11.94 1.37
N PRO A 158 -1.01 -12.29 2.67
CA PRO A 158 -0.51 -11.45 3.75
C PRO A 158 0.96 -11.06 3.59
N ALA A 159 1.80 -11.98 3.09
CA ALA A 159 3.20 -11.71 2.80
C ALA A 159 3.36 -10.65 1.69
N ALA A 160 2.63 -10.78 0.58
CA ALA A 160 2.63 -9.79 -0.49
C ALA A 160 2.06 -8.43 -0.05
N ALA A 161 1.01 -8.41 0.80
CA ALA A 161 0.49 -7.17 1.37
C ALA A 161 1.53 -6.46 2.27
N ARG A 162 2.31 -7.23 3.05
CA ARG A 162 3.44 -6.70 3.83
C ARG A 162 4.50 -6.07 2.95
N GLN A 163 4.80 -6.68 1.80
CA GLN A 163 5.73 -6.13 0.81
C GLN A 163 5.25 -4.81 0.22
N LEU A 164 3.96 -4.72 -0.15
CA LEU A 164 3.37 -3.48 -0.65
C LEU A 164 3.51 -2.34 0.38
N ALA A 165 3.22 -2.61 1.66
CA ALA A 165 3.39 -1.62 2.72
C ALA A 165 4.87 -1.23 2.92
N SER A 166 5.80 -2.20 2.84
CA SER A 166 7.25 -1.95 2.93
C SER A 166 7.73 -1.02 1.82
N ARG A 167 7.33 -1.27 0.56
CA ARG A 167 7.64 -0.41 -0.59
C ARG A 167 7.08 1.00 -0.41
N ALA A 168 5.80 1.09 -0.03
CA ALA A 168 5.15 2.37 0.22
C ALA A 168 5.87 3.16 1.33
N ARG A 169 6.23 2.50 2.44
CA ARG A 169 6.95 3.13 3.56
C ARG A 169 8.30 3.69 3.10
N ARG A 170 9.04 2.96 2.28
CA ARG A 170 10.30 3.43 1.71
C ARG A 170 10.11 4.67 0.83
N ARG A 171 9.05 4.71 -0.01
CA ARG A 171 8.73 5.89 -0.82
C ARG A 171 8.30 7.08 0.03
N VAL A 172 7.49 6.87 1.06
CA VAL A 172 7.04 7.93 1.98
C VAL A 172 8.22 8.51 2.78
N GLN A 173 9.17 7.68 3.19
CA GLN A 173 10.38 8.11 3.92
C GLN A 173 11.46 8.70 3.00
N SER A 174 11.28 8.63 1.68
CA SER A 174 12.20 9.23 0.72
C SER A 174 12.20 10.74 0.89
N ASP A 175 13.39 11.34 0.95
CA ASP A 175 13.54 12.78 0.91
C ASP A 175 13.00 13.31 -0.43
N PRO A 176 11.98 14.19 -0.44
CA PRO A 176 11.43 14.74 -1.67
C PRO A 176 12.48 15.55 -2.48
N ALA A 177 13.61 15.90 -1.89
CA ALA A 177 14.71 16.58 -2.56
C ALA A 177 15.56 15.64 -3.45
N VAL A 178 15.45 14.31 -3.28
CA VAL A 178 16.14 13.32 -4.12
C VAL A 178 15.13 12.74 -5.12
N PRO A 179 15.20 13.09 -6.42
CA PRO A 179 14.30 12.53 -7.43
C PRO A 179 14.39 11.00 -7.42
N ASP A 180 13.22 10.34 -7.38
CA ASP A 180 13.16 8.89 -7.59
C ASP A 180 13.78 8.59 -8.97
N PRO A 181 14.76 7.68 -9.06
CA PRO A 181 15.43 7.44 -10.33
C PRO A 181 14.39 6.98 -11.36
N SER A 182 14.46 7.52 -12.57
CA SER A 182 13.64 7.02 -13.67
C SER A 182 13.84 5.51 -13.77
N ALA A 183 12.82 4.75 -14.22
CA ALA A 183 12.92 3.30 -14.42
C ALA A 183 14.17 2.90 -15.21
N ALA A 184 14.62 3.76 -16.15
CA ALA A 184 15.85 3.58 -16.90
C ALA A 184 17.12 3.67 -16.04
N THR A 185 17.14 4.58 -15.05
CA THR A 185 18.29 4.72 -14.12
C THR A 185 18.32 3.53 -13.17
N GLN A 186 17.17 3.11 -12.63
CA GLN A 186 17.08 1.92 -11.78
C GLN A 186 17.55 0.67 -12.53
N ARG A 187 17.11 0.49 -13.78
CA ARG A 187 17.58 -0.62 -14.63
C ARG A 187 19.10 -0.64 -14.77
N LYS A 188 19.74 0.52 -15.03
CA LYS A 188 21.19 0.62 -15.15
C LYS A 188 21.91 0.23 -13.86
N VAL A 189 21.43 0.70 -12.70
CA VAL A 189 22.03 0.40 -11.40
C VAL A 189 21.90 -1.10 -11.08
N VAL A 190 20.71 -1.68 -11.25
CA VAL A 190 20.48 -3.12 -10.99
C VAL A 190 21.28 -3.99 -11.98
N ALA A 191 21.37 -3.62 -13.25
CA ALA A 191 22.19 -4.33 -14.23
C ALA A 191 23.69 -4.29 -13.85
N ALA A 192 24.21 -3.12 -13.45
CA ALA A 192 25.58 -2.96 -12.99
C ALA A 192 25.86 -3.78 -11.71
N PHE A 193 24.92 -3.77 -10.75
CA PHE A 193 25.00 -4.57 -9.54
C PHE A 193 25.08 -6.08 -9.85
N LEU A 194 24.23 -6.58 -10.74
CA LEU A 194 24.26 -7.99 -11.16
C LEU A 194 25.56 -8.36 -11.88
N ALA A 195 26.10 -7.48 -12.72
CA ALA A 195 27.38 -7.69 -13.39
C ALA A 195 28.53 -7.81 -12.35
N ALA A 196 28.67 -6.81 -11.48
CA ALA A 196 29.68 -6.84 -10.42
C ALA A 196 29.53 -8.05 -9.49
N SER A 197 28.30 -8.44 -9.18
CA SER A 197 28.00 -9.62 -8.35
C SER A 197 28.46 -10.91 -9.04
N ARG A 198 28.23 -11.09 -10.36
CA ARG A 198 28.65 -12.29 -11.11
C ARG A 198 30.16 -12.37 -11.23
N GLU A 199 30.82 -11.25 -11.46
CA GLU A 199 32.27 -11.16 -11.60
C GLU A 199 33.02 -11.27 -10.27
N GLY A 200 32.30 -11.18 -9.15
CA GLY A 200 32.90 -11.14 -7.82
C GLY A 200 33.63 -9.80 -7.54
N ASP A 201 33.28 -8.74 -8.30
CA ASP A 201 33.85 -7.39 -8.09
C ASP A 201 33.28 -6.73 -6.83
N PHE A 202 33.91 -7.06 -5.70
CA PHE A 202 33.52 -6.52 -4.39
C PHE A 202 33.60 -5.00 -4.35
N ALA A 203 34.67 -4.42 -4.94
CA ALA A 203 34.83 -2.96 -4.99
C ALA A 203 33.76 -2.29 -5.87
N GLY A 204 33.37 -2.95 -6.98
CA GLY A 204 32.26 -2.54 -7.82
C GLY A 204 30.94 -2.51 -7.09
N LEU A 205 30.66 -3.57 -6.29
CA LEU A 205 29.45 -3.63 -5.45
C LEU A 205 29.43 -2.49 -4.43
N LEU A 206 30.55 -2.24 -3.71
CA LEU A 206 30.61 -1.16 -2.73
C LEU A 206 30.30 0.21 -3.32
N ARG A 207 30.69 0.47 -4.57
CA ARG A 207 30.38 1.75 -5.26
C ARG A 207 28.91 1.92 -5.61
N LEU A 208 28.14 0.84 -5.69
CA LEU A 208 26.72 0.85 -6.03
C LEU A 208 25.81 0.81 -4.79
N LEU A 209 26.36 0.55 -3.60
CA LEU A 209 25.62 0.42 -2.36
C LEU A 209 25.65 1.71 -1.55
N ASP A 210 24.51 2.09 -0.99
CA ASP A 210 24.40 3.18 -0.02
C ASP A 210 25.08 2.80 1.30
N PRO A 211 25.71 3.75 2.04
CA PRO A 211 26.27 3.48 3.35
C PRO A 211 25.29 2.89 4.36
N GLN A 212 23.99 3.16 4.20
CA GLN A 212 22.93 2.65 5.08
C GLN A 212 22.09 1.54 4.42
N VAL A 213 22.60 0.90 3.37
CA VAL A 213 21.87 -0.17 2.68
C VAL A 213 21.44 -1.27 3.64
N VAL A 214 20.22 -1.75 3.45
CA VAL A 214 19.67 -2.89 4.19
C VAL A 214 19.20 -3.96 3.20
N MET A 215 19.61 -5.18 3.41
CA MET A 215 19.08 -6.36 2.73
C MET A 215 18.22 -7.15 3.71
N CYS A 216 17.02 -7.54 3.28
CA CYS A 216 16.12 -8.41 4.03
C CYS A 216 15.77 -9.64 3.21
N ALA A 217 15.59 -10.77 3.86
CA ALA A 217 15.13 -12.02 3.25
C ALA A 217 13.85 -12.50 3.94
N ASP A 218 12.91 -13.02 3.17
CA ASP A 218 11.73 -13.66 3.73
C ASP A 218 12.09 -15.01 4.42
N PRO A 219 11.18 -15.58 5.23
CA PRO A 219 11.44 -16.85 5.93
C PRO A 219 11.80 -18.00 5.00
N THR A 220 11.30 -18.04 3.78
CA THR A 220 11.60 -19.09 2.80
C THR A 220 13.05 -18.97 2.32
N VAL A 221 13.50 -17.76 2.00
CA VAL A 221 14.89 -17.49 1.58
C VAL A 221 15.87 -17.71 2.74
N VAL A 222 15.47 -17.36 3.98
CA VAL A 222 16.23 -17.70 5.18
C VAL A 222 16.37 -19.24 5.32
N GLY A 223 15.32 -19.98 5.03
CA GLY A 223 15.35 -21.45 4.98
C GLY A 223 16.32 -22.02 3.94
N PHE A 224 16.68 -21.26 2.90
CA PHE A 224 17.73 -21.60 1.93
C PHE A 224 19.15 -21.24 2.41
N GLY A 225 19.28 -20.66 3.61
CA GLY A 225 20.56 -20.31 4.23
C GLY A 225 20.96 -18.83 4.09
N ALA A 226 20.05 -17.95 3.66
CA ALA A 226 20.29 -16.51 3.70
C ALA A 226 20.13 -15.97 5.13
N ALA A 227 20.83 -14.85 5.43
CA ALA A 227 20.59 -14.10 6.66
C ALA A 227 19.23 -13.36 6.53
N ALA A 228 18.46 -13.31 7.62
CA ALA A 228 17.17 -12.61 7.63
C ALA A 228 17.32 -11.10 7.33
N GLU A 229 18.40 -10.51 7.84
CA GLU A 229 18.74 -9.12 7.61
C GLU A 229 20.26 -8.93 7.56
N VAL A 230 20.75 -8.09 6.64
CA VAL A 230 22.14 -7.65 6.56
C VAL A 230 22.17 -6.13 6.36
N ARG A 231 22.95 -5.43 7.18
CA ARG A 231 23.08 -3.97 7.14
C ARG A 231 24.49 -3.56 6.71
N GLY A 232 24.52 -2.47 5.95
CA GLY A 232 25.75 -1.85 5.48
C GLY A 232 26.34 -2.49 4.22
N PRO A 233 27.16 -1.71 3.48
CA PRO A 233 27.61 -2.09 2.14
C PRO A 233 28.55 -3.31 2.16
N ASP A 234 29.43 -3.45 3.16
CA ASP A 234 30.36 -4.58 3.24
C ASP A 234 29.63 -5.92 3.39
N GLY A 235 28.65 -5.98 4.32
CA GLY A 235 27.86 -7.19 4.55
C GLY A 235 27.04 -7.58 3.34
N VAL A 236 26.40 -6.60 2.71
CA VAL A 236 25.59 -6.82 1.48
C VAL A 236 26.51 -7.26 0.34
N ALA A 237 27.64 -6.56 0.10
CA ALA A 237 28.57 -6.94 -0.95
C ALA A 237 29.12 -8.35 -0.76
N GLN A 238 29.46 -8.78 0.48
CA GLN A 238 29.87 -10.14 0.78
C GLN A 238 28.81 -11.19 0.47
N THR A 239 27.55 -10.84 0.68
CA THR A 239 26.42 -11.74 0.39
C THR A 239 26.29 -12.02 -1.10
N PHE A 240 26.56 -11.02 -1.96
CA PHE A 240 26.36 -11.12 -3.40
C PHE A 240 27.60 -11.44 -4.21
N ALA A 241 28.81 -11.15 -3.73
CA ALA A 241 30.04 -11.33 -4.49
C ALA A 241 30.23 -12.79 -4.93
N GLY A 242 30.25 -13.00 -6.25
CA GLY A 242 30.41 -14.31 -6.88
C GLY A 242 29.20 -15.25 -6.81
N ARG A 243 28.07 -14.80 -6.26
CA ARG A 243 26.90 -15.66 -5.97
C ARG A 243 25.71 -15.46 -6.90
N ALA A 244 25.63 -14.36 -7.65
CA ALA A 244 24.46 -14.06 -8.52
C ALA A 244 24.55 -14.70 -9.92
N GLN A 245 25.26 -15.81 -10.10
CA GLN A 245 25.51 -16.46 -11.40
C GLN A 245 24.22 -16.82 -12.14
N GLY A 246 23.18 -17.25 -11.44
CA GLY A 246 21.89 -17.64 -12.02
C GLY A 246 20.81 -16.54 -11.98
N ALA A 247 21.09 -15.40 -11.36
CA ALA A 247 20.11 -14.32 -11.29
C ALA A 247 20.05 -13.54 -12.62
N ARG A 248 18.84 -13.25 -13.07
CA ARG A 248 18.59 -12.51 -14.32
C ARG A 248 17.86 -11.22 -14.02
N LEU A 249 18.20 -10.16 -14.75
CA LEU A 249 17.46 -8.90 -14.71
C LEU A 249 16.03 -9.13 -15.16
N THR A 250 15.08 -8.60 -14.43
CA THR A 250 13.65 -8.66 -14.72
C THR A 250 12.96 -7.39 -14.25
N PHE A 251 11.73 -7.13 -14.68
CA PHE A 251 10.87 -6.17 -14.01
C PHE A 251 10.06 -6.90 -12.93
N VAL A 252 9.99 -6.31 -11.78
CA VAL A 252 9.18 -6.75 -10.63
C VAL A 252 8.17 -5.65 -10.36
N ASP A 253 6.90 -5.88 -10.67
CA ASP A 253 5.83 -4.89 -10.58
C ASP A 253 6.19 -3.55 -11.27
N GLY A 254 6.77 -3.64 -12.48
CA GLY A 254 7.13 -2.50 -13.31
C GLY A 254 8.47 -1.81 -12.98
N LEU A 255 9.21 -2.24 -11.96
CA LEU A 255 10.54 -1.73 -11.59
C LEU A 255 11.62 -2.78 -11.81
N ALA A 256 12.84 -2.33 -12.16
CA ALA A 256 13.95 -3.25 -12.37
C ALA A 256 14.34 -3.98 -11.09
N GLY A 257 14.37 -5.28 -11.15
CA GLY A 257 14.79 -6.20 -10.11
C GLY A 257 15.57 -7.37 -10.73
N ALA A 258 15.69 -8.48 -9.99
CA ALA A 258 16.29 -9.68 -10.50
C ALA A 258 15.52 -10.93 -10.07
N VAL A 259 15.62 -12.00 -10.85
CA VAL A 259 15.01 -13.29 -10.53
C VAL A 259 16.05 -14.42 -10.66
N TRP A 260 16.09 -15.26 -9.65
CA TRP A 260 16.76 -16.54 -9.70
C TRP A 260 15.72 -17.65 -9.92
N SER A 261 15.91 -18.45 -10.97
CA SER A 261 14.97 -19.48 -11.37
C SER A 261 15.63 -20.84 -11.43
N VAL A 262 14.88 -21.89 -11.08
CA VAL A 262 15.28 -23.30 -11.23
C VAL A 262 14.25 -24.00 -12.10
N GLY A 263 14.70 -24.65 -13.18
CA GLY A 263 13.79 -25.30 -14.13
C GLY A 263 12.78 -24.35 -14.79
N GLY A 264 13.16 -23.08 -14.96
CA GLY A 264 12.29 -22.03 -15.53
C GLY A 264 11.26 -21.44 -14.58
N ARG A 265 11.20 -21.91 -13.33
CA ARG A 265 10.30 -21.37 -12.29
C ARG A 265 11.06 -20.42 -11.37
N PRO A 266 10.53 -19.24 -11.06
CA PRO A 266 11.09 -18.33 -10.06
C PRO A 266 11.26 -19.05 -8.71
N ARG A 267 12.41 -18.86 -8.07
CA ARG A 267 12.70 -19.38 -6.73
C ARG A 267 13.02 -18.29 -5.75
N VAL A 268 13.72 -17.23 -6.20
CA VAL A 268 13.96 -16.02 -5.43
C VAL A 268 13.86 -14.83 -6.37
N VAL A 269 13.09 -13.84 -5.96
CA VAL A 269 13.04 -12.53 -6.57
C VAL A 269 13.81 -11.56 -5.68
N PHE A 270 14.65 -10.75 -6.30
CA PHE A 270 15.40 -9.68 -5.65
C PHE A 270 14.75 -8.36 -6.07
N ASP A 271 14.09 -7.71 -5.13
CA ASP A 271 13.50 -6.40 -5.31
C ASP A 271 14.47 -5.33 -4.81
N PHE A 272 14.84 -4.39 -5.69
CA PHE A 272 15.82 -3.36 -5.42
C PHE A 272 15.14 -2.02 -5.16
N THR A 273 15.59 -1.32 -4.14
CA THR A 273 15.29 0.10 -3.94
C THR A 273 16.53 0.91 -4.28
N VAL A 274 16.41 1.78 -5.28
CA VAL A 274 17.52 2.63 -5.74
C VAL A 274 17.18 4.10 -5.49
N ARG A 275 18.11 4.87 -4.92
CA ARG A 275 17.99 6.32 -4.70
C ARG A 275 19.30 7.01 -5.03
N GLY A 276 19.24 8.16 -5.71
CA GLY A 276 20.45 8.90 -6.07
C GLY A 276 21.49 8.10 -6.87
N GLY A 277 21.07 7.02 -7.56
CA GLY A 277 21.97 6.12 -8.27
C GLY A 277 22.63 5.04 -7.42
N LEU A 278 22.27 4.92 -6.15
CA LEU A 278 22.76 3.90 -5.21
C LEU A 278 21.63 2.96 -4.77
N VAL A 279 21.98 1.71 -4.49
CA VAL A 279 21.08 0.73 -3.90
C VAL A 279 20.96 0.97 -2.40
N VAL A 280 19.79 1.37 -1.93
CA VAL A 280 19.51 1.62 -0.51
C VAL A 280 18.80 0.45 0.17
N GLY A 281 18.22 -0.47 -0.62
CA GLY A 281 17.55 -1.65 -0.07
C GLY A 281 17.48 -2.79 -1.08
N ILE A 282 17.53 -4.03 -0.58
CA ILE A 282 17.31 -5.26 -1.35
C ILE A 282 16.39 -6.15 -0.55
N GLU A 283 15.28 -6.56 -1.14
CA GLU A 283 14.40 -7.58 -0.57
C GLU A 283 14.51 -8.89 -1.36
N MET A 284 14.72 -9.97 -0.64
CA MET A 284 14.79 -11.31 -1.21
C MET A 284 13.50 -12.07 -0.90
N LEU A 285 12.73 -12.38 -1.93
CA LEU A 285 11.40 -12.98 -1.87
C LEU A 285 11.46 -14.39 -2.44
N GLY A 286 11.13 -15.39 -1.65
CA GLY A 286 11.13 -16.81 -2.04
C GLY A 286 9.84 -17.53 -1.69
N ASP A 287 8.93 -16.88 -0.96
CA ASP A 287 7.64 -17.46 -0.62
C ASP A 287 6.82 -17.75 -1.88
N PRO A 288 6.38 -19.01 -2.10
CA PRO A 288 5.68 -19.40 -3.33
C PRO A 288 4.43 -18.58 -3.61
N GLU A 289 3.62 -18.29 -2.59
CA GLU A 289 2.40 -17.52 -2.76
C GLU A 289 2.70 -16.06 -3.15
N THR A 290 3.78 -15.49 -2.58
CA THR A 290 4.27 -14.16 -2.97
C THR A 290 4.77 -14.17 -4.42
N LEU A 291 5.53 -15.19 -4.83
CA LEU A 291 6.08 -15.28 -6.18
C LEU A 291 4.99 -15.44 -7.26
N GLU A 292 3.87 -16.10 -6.96
CA GLU A 292 2.75 -16.29 -7.89
C GLU A 292 1.98 -14.98 -8.20
N VAL A 293 2.03 -14.00 -7.29
CA VAL A 293 1.28 -12.75 -7.45
C VAL A 293 2.15 -11.57 -7.91
N LEU A 294 3.47 -11.75 -7.96
CA LEU A 294 4.38 -10.74 -8.51
C LEU A 294 4.23 -10.69 -10.04
N ASP A 295 4.11 -9.48 -10.57
CA ASP A 295 4.21 -9.26 -12.00
C ASP A 295 5.69 -9.27 -12.40
N LEU A 296 6.12 -10.36 -13.06
CA LEU A 296 7.49 -10.59 -13.49
C LEU A 296 7.57 -10.51 -15.02
N GLU A 297 7.94 -9.34 -15.52
CA GLU A 297 8.17 -9.14 -16.95
C GLU A 297 9.64 -9.35 -17.30
N ARG A 298 9.92 -10.11 -18.35
CA ARG A 298 11.28 -10.26 -18.85
C ARG A 298 11.78 -8.93 -19.42
N CYS A 299 12.93 -8.46 -18.94
CA CYS A 299 13.66 -7.45 -19.68
C CYS A 299 14.06 -8.05 -21.03
N MET A 300 13.46 -7.56 -22.12
CA MET A 300 14.00 -7.84 -23.45
C MET A 300 15.36 -7.16 -23.57
N ASP A 301 16.39 -7.93 -23.90
CA ASP A 301 17.76 -7.50 -24.14
C ASP A 301 17.85 -6.52 -25.31
#